data_5acdb29556ceb87c1451135c6dd2baeb
#
_entry.id   5acdb29556ceb87c1451135c6dd2baeb
#
_cell.length_a   1.000
_cell.length_b   1.000
_cell.length_c   1.000
_cell.angle_alpha   90.00
_cell.angle_beta   90.00
_cell.angle_gamma   90.00
#
_symmetry.space_group_name_H-M   'P 1'
#
loop_
_entity.id
_entity.type
_entity.pdbx_description
1 polymer ?
#
loop_
_entity_poly.entity_id
_entity_poly.type
_entity_poly.pdbx_seq_one_letter_code
_entity_poly.pdbx_strand_id
1 'polypeptide(L)'
;MNIGKYKGFTLVEIAIVLVIIGLLIGGVLKGREMIANAKLKRIERDHAGIVAAMQTYRDRYLILPGDDNRASLRFGIYTDTVNDPAPADINGDASGIIDGDWEALPNTETANFGKHLRAANLIPGGGDDNTQPTNAYGGNIGLRDGSLVITGHVIIFGSVEGSIAKILEAQLDDGVPSTGLIQSDVTAALMDGAAVSTVGGNYLDNERYFMAFDI
;
A
#
# COMPACT_ATOMS: atom_id res chain seq x y z
N MET A 1 51.89 12.38 44.75
CA MET A 1 50.83 12.65 43.74
C MET A 1 51.29 11.99 42.45
N ASN A 2 50.75 10.85 42.07
CA ASN A 2 51.22 10.06 40.94
C ASN A 2 50.44 10.48 39.68
N ILE A 3 51.07 11.29 38.82
CA ILE A 3 50.48 11.77 37.58
C ILE A 3 50.60 10.61 36.58
N GLY A 4 49.52 9.90 36.35
CA GLY A 4 49.43 8.83 35.35
C GLY A 4 49.78 9.37 33.97
N LYS A 5 50.74 8.75 33.31
CA LYS A 5 51.13 9.06 31.92
C LYS A 5 49.98 8.65 31.01
N TYR A 6 49.24 9.61 30.48
CA TYR A 6 48.26 9.36 29.41
C TYR A 6 49.03 9.05 28.12
N LYS A 7 48.79 7.86 27.55
CA LYS A 7 49.28 7.51 26.21
C LYS A 7 48.43 8.24 25.19
N GLY A 8 49.03 9.11 24.41
CA GLY A 8 48.35 9.72 23.25
C GLY A 8 48.14 8.71 22.11
N PHE A 9 47.07 8.91 21.32
CA PHE A 9 46.82 8.11 20.13
C PHE A 9 47.86 8.39 19.05
N THR A 10 48.22 7.35 18.29
CA THR A 10 49.12 7.51 17.12
C THR A 10 48.32 8.05 15.92
N LEU A 11 49.00 8.77 15.03
CA LEU A 11 48.41 9.25 13.77
C LEU A 11 47.84 8.10 12.91
N VAL A 12 48.50 6.94 12.95
CA VAL A 12 48.08 5.74 12.20
C VAL A 12 46.74 5.15 12.75
N GLU A 13 46.59 5.10 14.08
CA GLU A 13 45.34 4.61 14.69
C GLU A 13 44.15 5.46 14.28
N ILE A 14 44.30 6.78 14.30
CA ILE A 14 43.19 7.69 13.88
C ILE A 14 42.95 7.56 12.38
N ALA A 15 44.01 7.43 11.56
CA ALA A 15 43.85 7.29 10.10
C ALA A 15 43.05 6.02 9.72
N ILE A 16 43.38 4.87 10.35
CA ILE A 16 42.66 3.60 10.10
C ILE A 16 41.20 3.72 10.53
N VAL A 17 40.90 4.32 11.69
CA VAL A 17 39.53 4.50 12.17
C VAL A 17 38.72 5.36 11.21
N LEU A 18 39.27 6.47 10.70
CA LEU A 18 38.59 7.34 9.74
C LEU A 18 38.30 6.62 8.41
N VAL A 19 39.22 5.78 7.92
CA VAL A 19 39.00 4.97 6.71
C VAL A 19 37.87 3.98 6.92
N ILE A 20 37.84 3.27 8.07
CA ILE A 20 36.78 2.30 8.37
C ILE A 20 35.42 2.99 8.49
N ILE A 21 35.35 4.11 9.21
CA ILE A 21 34.10 4.89 9.35
C ILE A 21 33.63 5.38 7.98
N GLY A 22 34.50 5.88 7.12
CA GLY A 22 34.17 6.32 5.77
C GLY A 22 33.57 5.20 4.92
N LEU A 23 34.17 4.00 4.96
CA LEU A 23 33.67 2.82 4.26
C LEU A 23 32.30 2.36 4.81
N LEU A 24 32.11 2.37 6.13
CA LEU A 24 30.85 1.99 6.76
C LEU A 24 29.72 2.96 6.39
N ILE A 25 29.96 4.27 6.46
CA ILE A 25 28.96 5.28 6.09
C ILE A 25 28.59 5.14 4.62
N GLY A 26 29.56 5.01 3.73
CA GLY A 26 29.33 4.79 2.29
C GLY A 26 28.51 3.52 2.01
N GLY A 27 28.83 2.42 2.69
CA GLY A 27 28.08 1.16 2.60
C GLY A 27 26.63 1.27 3.09
N VAL A 28 26.41 1.95 4.21
CA VAL A 28 25.06 2.16 4.77
C VAL A 28 24.20 3.03 3.85
N LEU A 29 24.75 4.11 3.30
CA LEU A 29 24.01 4.99 2.38
C LEU A 29 23.60 4.23 1.11
N LYS A 30 24.51 3.45 0.52
CA LYS A 30 24.21 2.64 -0.65
C LYS A 30 23.19 1.54 -0.35
N GLY A 31 23.26 0.92 0.82
CA GLY A 31 22.27 -0.07 1.28
C GLY A 31 20.87 0.52 1.40
N ARG A 32 20.72 1.71 1.95
CA ARG A 32 19.42 2.41 2.04
C ARG A 32 18.81 2.70 0.68
N GLU A 33 19.61 3.18 -0.27
CA GLU A 33 19.17 3.41 -1.64
C GLU A 33 18.65 2.13 -2.31
N MET A 34 19.38 1.02 -2.13
CA MET A 34 18.96 -0.27 -2.67
C MET A 34 17.63 -0.75 -2.06
N ILE A 35 17.42 -0.57 -0.75
CA ILE A 35 16.16 -0.91 -0.07
C ILE A 35 15.01 -0.04 -0.59
N ALA A 36 15.21 1.26 -0.74
CA ALA A 36 14.21 2.18 -1.28
C ALA A 36 13.78 1.77 -2.70
N ASN A 37 14.74 1.49 -3.58
CA ASN A 37 14.48 1.02 -4.94
C ASN A 37 13.76 -0.35 -4.98
N ALA A 38 14.08 -1.26 -4.04
CA ALA A 38 13.39 -2.54 -3.94
C ALA A 38 11.92 -2.38 -3.50
N LYS A 39 11.64 -1.47 -2.54
CA LYS A 39 10.29 -1.14 -2.09
C LYS A 39 9.46 -0.47 -3.19
N LEU A 40 10.05 0.47 -3.92
CA LEU A 40 9.43 1.10 -5.09
C LEU A 40 8.95 0.02 -6.09
N LYS A 41 9.88 -0.83 -6.53
CA LYS A 41 9.55 -1.92 -7.47
C LYS A 41 8.56 -2.93 -6.91
N ARG A 42 8.44 -3.03 -5.59
CA ARG A 42 7.42 -3.87 -4.98
C ARG A 42 6.04 -3.25 -5.12
N ILE A 43 5.87 -1.94 -4.90
CA ILE A 43 4.58 -1.25 -5.11
C ILE A 43 4.13 -1.40 -6.56
N GLU A 44 5.01 -1.18 -7.54
CA GLU A 44 4.68 -1.36 -8.96
C GLU A 44 4.19 -2.78 -9.28
N ARG A 45 4.85 -3.80 -8.71
CA ARG A 45 4.45 -5.20 -8.90
C ARG A 45 3.16 -5.54 -8.15
N ASP A 46 2.98 -5.02 -6.95
CA ASP A 46 1.77 -5.25 -6.16
C ASP A 46 0.57 -4.62 -6.90
N HIS A 47 0.71 -3.40 -7.44
CA HIS A 47 -0.30 -2.76 -8.27
C HIS A 47 -0.64 -3.61 -9.49
N ALA A 48 0.34 -3.95 -10.33
CA ALA A 48 0.12 -4.76 -11.53
C ALA A 48 -0.49 -6.14 -11.19
N GLY A 49 -0.05 -6.74 -10.08
CA GLY A 49 -0.58 -8.03 -9.59
C GLY A 49 -2.05 -7.96 -9.18
N ILE A 50 -2.46 -6.90 -8.48
CA ILE A 50 -3.85 -6.71 -8.06
C ILE A 50 -4.74 -6.40 -9.27
N VAL A 51 -4.30 -5.54 -10.19
CA VAL A 51 -5.03 -5.29 -11.45
C VAL A 51 -5.26 -6.58 -12.22
N ALA A 52 -4.22 -7.40 -12.40
CA ALA A 52 -4.31 -8.68 -13.09
C ALA A 52 -5.24 -9.67 -12.35
N ALA A 53 -5.18 -9.72 -11.02
CA ALA A 53 -6.05 -10.56 -10.22
C ALA A 53 -7.51 -10.12 -10.32
N MET A 54 -7.78 -8.82 -10.27
CA MET A 54 -9.12 -8.25 -10.41
C MET A 54 -9.71 -8.56 -11.79
N GLN A 55 -8.95 -8.35 -12.86
CA GLN A 55 -9.39 -8.68 -14.22
C GLN A 55 -9.65 -10.19 -14.37
N THR A 56 -8.76 -11.03 -13.82
CA THR A 56 -8.94 -12.50 -13.84
C THR A 56 -10.18 -12.93 -13.08
N TYR A 57 -10.47 -12.29 -11.95
CA TYR A 57 -11.70 -12.53 -11.18
C TYR A 57 -12.92 -12.18 -12.01
N ARG A 58 -12.93 -10.99 -12.60
CA ARG A 58 -14.02 -10.51 -13.46
C ARG A 58 -14.23 -11.41 -14.67
N ASP A 59 -13.18 -11.89 -15.31
CA ASP A 59 -13.27 -12.79 -16.45
C ASP A 59 -13.85 -14.17 -16.09
N ARG A 60 -13.54 -14.67 -14.87
CA ARG A 60 -14.07 -15.97 -14.39
C ARG A 60 -15.51 -15.90 -13.92
N TYR A 61 -15.86 -14.83 -13.22
CA TYR A 61 -17.12 -14.75 -12.49
C TYR A 61 -18.08 -13.70 -13.03
N LEU A 62 -17.65 -12.89 -14.00
CA LEU A 62 -18.39 -11.79 -14.65
C LEU A 62 -18.87 -10.71 -13.67
N ILE A 63 -18.14 -10.54 -12.57
CA ILE A 63 -18.41 -9.59 -11.50
C ILE A 63 -17.09 -9.13 -10.86
N LEU A 64 -17.09 -7.98 -10.21
CA LEU A 64 -15.91 -7.46 -9.54
C LEU A 64 -15.65 -8.15 -8.18
N PRO A 65 -14.40 -8.34 -7.77
CA PRO A 65 -14.10 -8.78 -6.40
C PRO A 65 -14.49 -7.65 -5.43
N GLY A 66 -15.16 -7.99 -4.35
CA GLY A 66 -15.80 -7.05 -3.44
C GLY A 66 -17.31 -6.97 -3.71
N ASP A 67 -17.70 -6.68 -4.92
CA ASP A 67 -19.10 -6.55 -5.37
C ASP A 67 -19.81 -7.89 -5.67
N ASP A 68 -19.13 -9.05 -5.51
CA ASP A 68 -19.71 -10.36 -5.83
C ASP A 68 -20.80 -10.78 -4.84
N ASN A 69 -22.05 -10.73 -5.29
CA ASN A 69 -23.23 -11.11 -4.50
C ASN A 69 -23.42 -12.63 -4.29
N ARG A 70 -22.50 -13.46 -4.81
CA ARG A 70 -22.51 -14.91 -4.68
C ARG A 70 -21.19 -15.48 -4.15
N ALA A 71 -20.31 -14.64 -3.61
CA ALA A 71 -19.02 -15.05 -3.12
C ALA A 71 -19.13 -16.13 -2.04
N SER A 72 -20.07 -15.99 -1.08
CA SER A 72 -20.31 -16.98 -0.04
C SER A 72 -20.69 -18.35 -0.57
N LEU A 73 -21.59 -18.39 -1.56
CA LEU A 73 -22.00 -19.65 -2.19
C LEU A 73 -20.89 -20.27 -3.05
N ARG A 74 -20.12 -19.43 -3.72
CA ARG A 74 -19.07 -19.84 -4.65
C ARG A 74 -17.87 -20.43 -3.95
N PHE A 75 -17.46 -19.81 -2.85
CA PHE A 75 -16.24 -20.17 -2.14
C PHE A 75 -16.47 -20.91 -0.81
N GLY A 76 -17.73 -21.03 -0.37
CA GLY A 76 -18.06 -21.64 0.92
C GLY A 76 -17.50 -20.86 2.11
N ILE A 77 -17.24 -19.57 1.94
CA ILE A 77 -16.67 -18.73 2.97
C ILE A 77 -17.80 -18.13 3.80
N TYR A 78 -17.82 -18.47 5.06
CA TYR A 78 -18.67 -17.86 6.05
C TYR A 78 -17.79 -17.04 6.98
N THR A 79 -18.28 -15.91 7.43
CA THR A 79 -17.58 -15.11 8.44
C THR A 79 -17.34 -15.94 9.70
N ASP A 80 -16.22 -15.68 10.38
CA ASP A 80 -15.91 -16.28 11.66
C ASP A 80 -16.99 -15.92 12.69
N THR A 81 -17.89 -16.89 12.93
CA THR A 81 -19.01 -16.75 13.86
C THR A 81 -18.60 -16.75 15.33
N VAL A 82 -17.30 -16.90 15.62
CA VAL A 82 -16.80 -17.01 17.01
C VAL A 82 -16.65 -15.63 17.65
N ASN A 83 -16.38 -14.59 16.86
CA ASN A 83 -16.19 -13.22 17.34
C ASN A 83 -17.21 -12.21 16.79
N ASP A 84 -18.06 -12.60 15.84
CA ASP A 84 -19.13 -11.75 15.29
C ASP A 84 -20.45 -12.52 15.33
N PRO A 85 -21.41 -12.13 16.19
CA PRO A 85 -22.71 -12.79 16.33
C PRO A 85 -23.66 -12.57 15.14
N ALA A 86 -23.33 -11.69 14.19
CA ALA A 86 -24.02 -11.55 12.92
C ALA A 86 -23.12 -12.15 11.83
N PRO A 87 -23.61 -13.09 10.99
CA PRO A 87 -22.87 -13.52 9.82
C PRO A 87 -22.67 -12.28 8.94
N ALA A 88 -21.49 -11.69 9.01
CA ALA A 88 -21.17 -10.56 8.19
C ALA A 88 -21.23 -11.03 6.74
N ASP A 89 -22.04 -10.36 5.96
CA ASP A 89 -22.25 -10.70 4.56
C ASP A 89 -20.96 -10.40 3.81
N ILE A 90 -20.26 -11.44 3.37
CA ILE A 90 -19.09 -11.30 2.51
C ILE A 90 -19.49 -11.01 1.07
N ASN A 91 -20.79 -11.01 0.78
CA ASN A 91 -21.30 -10.74 -0.55
C ASN A 91 -21.39 -9.23 -0.74
N GLY A 92 -21.05 -8.79 -1.95
CA GLY A 92 -21.41 -7.48 -2.45
C GLY A 92 -22.86 -7.45 -2.93
N ASP A 93 -23.29 -6.35 -3.48
CA ASP A 93 -24.66 -6.15 -3.98
C ASP A 93 -24.82 -6.30 -5.49
N ALA A 94 -23.71 -6.49 -6.22
CA ALA A 94 -23.65 -6.58 -7.68
C ALA A 94 -24.08 -5.29 -8.39
N SER A 95 -23.84 -4.14 -7.79
CA SER A 95 -24.11 -2.82 -8.36
C SER A 95 -23.17 -2.45 -9.50
N GLY A 96 -22.00 -3.08 -9.57
CA GLY A 96 -20.89 -2.73 -10.46
C GLY A 96 -19.99 -1.63 -9.88
N ILE A 97 -20.23 -1.22 -8.65
CA ILE A 97 -19.46 -0.23 -7.89
C ILE A 97 -18.88 -0.95 -6.68
N ILE A 98 -17.71 -0.56 -6.21
CA ILE A 98 -17.12 -1.09 -4.98
C ILE A 98 -17.26 -0.05 -3.89
N ASP A 99 -18.28 -0.24 -3.06
CA ASP A 99 -18.68 0.70 -2.02
C ASP A 99 -17.98 0.46 -0.69
N GLY A 100 -17.87 1.55 0.09
CA GLY A 100 -17.41 1.56 1.46
C GLY A 100 -16.11 2.35 1.67
N ASP A 101 -15.81 2.62 2.92
CA ASP A 101 -14.58 3.28 3.30
C ASP A 101 -13.41 2.33 3.05
N TRP A 102 -12.35 2.81 2.42
CA TRP A 102 -11.25 1.95 1.97
C TRP A 102 -10.46 1.28 3.11
N GLU A 103 -10.47 1.85 4.32
CA GLU A 103 -9.89 1.25 5.53
C GLU A 103 -10.94 0.61 6.46
N ALA A 104 -12.23 0.71 6.16
CA ALA A 104 -13.26 0.15 7.02
C ALA A 104 -13.25 -1.38 6.99
N LEU A 105 -13.29 -1.99 8.17
CA LEU A 105 -13.46 -3.42 8.39
C LEU A 105 -14.55 -3.63 9.44
N PRO A 106 -15.30 -4.71 9.39
CA PRO A 106 -15.53 -5.68 8.32
C PRO A 106 -16.83 -5.37 7.58
N ASN A 107 -17.09 -6.00 6.45
CA ASN A 107 -18.38 -6.07 5.76
C ASN A 107 -18.70 -4.96 4.74
N THR A 108 -17.68 -4.25 4.27
CA THR A 108 -17.80 -3.40 3.09
C THR A 108 -17.21 -4.11 1.87
N GLU A 109 -17.64 -3.76 0.69
CA GLU A 109 -17.11 -4.33 -0.55
C GLU A 109 -15.63 -4.05 -0.71
N THR A 110 -15.18 -2.86 -0.30
CA THR A 110 -13.76 -2.48 -0.20
C THR A 110 -12.95 -3.37 0.72
N ALA A 111 -13.53 -3.88 1.81
CA ALA A 111 -12.87 -4.85 2.69
C ALA A 111 -12.89 -6.26 2.09
N ASN A 112 -13.97 -6.62 1.40
CA ASN A 112 -14.19 -7.95 0.86
C ASN A 112 -13.38 -8.24 -0.41
N PHE A 113 -12.88 -7.22 -1.14
CA PHE A 113 -12.15 -7.47 -2.37
C PHE A 113 -10.94 -8.40 -2.19
N GLY A 114 -10.14 -8.17 -1.15
CA GLY A 114 -8.97 -8.97 -0.84
C GLY A 114 -9.34 -10.41 -0.48
N LYS A 115 -10.43 -10.58 0.27
CA LYS A 115 -10.98 -11.88 0.63
C LYS A 115 -11.47 -12.67 -0.59
N HIS A 116 -12.20 -12.02 -1.50
CA HIS A 116 -12.65 -12.65 -2.75
C HIS A 116 -11.47 -13.08 -3.62
N LEU A 117 -10.44 -12.24 -3.75
CA LEU A 117 -9.23 -12.59 -4.51
C LEU A 117 -8.46 -13.75 -3.90
N ARG A 118 -8.35 -13.84 -2.56
CA ARG A 118 -7.72 -14.98 -1.87
C ARG A 118 -8.54 -16.25 -2.04
N ALA A 119 -9.85 -16.17 -1.87
CA ALA A 119 -10.76 -17.29 -2.04
C ALA A 119 -10.71 -17.88 -3.47
N ALA A 120 -10.51 -17.01 -4.46
CA ALA A 120 -10.30 -17.41 -5.86
C ALA A 120 -8.86 -17.89 -6.16
N ASN A 121 -7.96 -17.90 -5.15
CA ASN A 121 -6.52 -18.19 -5.27
C ASN A 121 -5.79 -17.29 -6.29
N LEU A 122 -6.16 -16.02 -6.35
CA LEU A 122 -5.56 -15.03 -7.24
C LEU A 122 -4.49 -14.19 -6.56
N ILE A 123 -4.58 -14.06 -5.22
CA ILE A 123 -3.54 -13.45 -4.38
C ILE A 123 -3.22 -14.37 -3.20
N PRO A 124 -2.04 -14.25 -2.58
CA PRO A 124 -1.66 -15.06 -1.40
C PRO A 124 -2.55 -14.79 -0.19
N GLY A 125 -2.79 -15.82 0.62
CA GLY A 125 -3.54 -15.77 1.87
C GLY A 125 -4.67 -16.78 1.94
N GLY A 126 -5.30 -16.93 3.11
CA GLY A 126 -6.49 -17.76 3.30
C GLY A 126 -7.75 -17.05 2.80
N GLY A 127 -8.71 -17.81 2.28
CA GLY A 127 -9.99 -17.26 1.84
C GLY A 127 -10.89 -16.72 2.96
N ASP A 128 -10.58 -17.07 4.20
CA ASP A 128 -11.21 -16.61 5.44
C ASP A 128 -10.52 -15.39 6.06
N ASP A 129 -9.37 -14.97 5.53
CA ASP A 129 -8.61 -13.82 6.03
C ASP A 129 -9.30 -12.50 5.66
N ASN A 130 -9.78 -11.79 6.69
CA ASN A 130 -10.46 -10.50 6.57
C ASN A 130 -9.50 -9.30 6.48
N THR A 131 -8.20 -9.52 6.59
CA THR A 131 -7.23 -8.42 6.52
C THR A 131 -7.07 -7.93 5.08
N GLN A 132 -6.91 -6.64 4.90
CA GLN A 132 -6.52 -6.10 3.61
C GLN A 132 -5.08 -6.53 3.26
N PRO A 133 -4.75 -6.71 1.97
CA PRO A 133 -3.37 -6.87 1.55
C PRO A 133 -2.51 -5.70 2.01
N THR A 134 -1.24 -5.95 2.29
CA THR A 134 -0.32 -4.90 2.75
C THR A 134 0.82 -4.67 1.77
N ASN A 135 1.22 -3.42 1.63
CA ASN A 135 2.32 -3.00 0.76
C ASN A 135 3.69 -3.10 1.47
N ALA A 136 4.76 -2.74 0.74
CA ALA A 136 6.15 -2.77 1.24
C ALA A 136 6.44 -1.83 2.43
N TYR A 137 5.55 -0.88 2.72
CA TYR A 137 5.65 0.08 3.81
C TYR A 137 4.76 -0.27 4.99
N GLY A 138 4.04 -1.41 4.91
CA GLY A 138 3.13 -1.88 5.94
C GLY A 138 1.77 -1.18 5.96
N GLY A 139 1.49 -0.34 4.96
CA GLY A 139 0.17 0.23 4.76
C GLY A 139 -0.76 -0.74 4.04
N ASN A 140 -2.06 -0.58 4.24
CA ASN A 140 -3.08 -1.38 3.57
C ASN A 140 -3.14 -1.07 2.08
N ILE A 141 -3.59 -2.07 1.32
CA ILE A 141 -3.96 -1.91 -0.08
C ILE A 141 -5.46 -2.12 -0.16
N GLY A 142 -6.18 -1.12 -0.66
CA GLY A 142 -7.63 -1.13 -0.83
C GLY A 142 -8.05 -1.03 -2.29
N LEU A 143 -9.29 -1.41 -2.57
CA LEU A 143 -9.93 -1.23 -3.87
C LEU A 143 -11.30 -0.60 -3.63
N ARG A 144 -11.64 0.45 -4.36
CA ARG A 144 -12.95 1.11 -4.29
C ARG A 144 -13.32 1.79 -5.60
N ASP A 145 -14.56 2.25 -5.70
CA ASP A 145 -15.00 3.14 -6.77
C ASP A 145 -14.85 4.60 -6.33
N GLY A 146 -14.08 5.35 -7.12
CA GLY A 146 -13.78 6.76 -6.87
C GLY A 146 -12.90 7.04 -5.65
N SER A 147 -11.90 7.87 -5.83
CA SER A 147 -11.06 8.41 -4.74
C SER A 147 -10.50 9.74 -5.16
N LEU A 148 -10.49 10.72 -4.25
CA LEU A 148 -10.14 12.08 -4.58
C LEU A 148 -11.00 12.59 -5.76
N VAL A 149 -10.40 13.04 -6.85
CA VAL A 149 -11.14 13.43 -8.07
C VAL A 149 -11.10 12.37 -9.17
N ILE A 150 -10.50 11.21 -8.91
CA ILE A 150 -10.52 10.07 -9.83
C ILE A 150 -11.90 9.42 -9.78
N THR A 151 -12.50 9.20 -10.95
CA THR A 151 -13.78 8.50 -11.12
C THR A 151 -13.53 7.11 -11.68
N GLY A 152 -14.29 6.11 -11.23
CA GLY A 152 -14.08 4.71 -11.59
C GLY A 152 -13.30 3.95 -10.52
N HIS A 153 -12.85 2.75 -10.86
CA HIS A 153 -12.19 1.89 -9.87
C HIS A 153 -10.75 2.34 -9.61
N VAL A 154 -10.38 2.45 -8.34
CA VAL A 154 -9.04 2.86 -7.92
C VAL A 154 -8.47 1.86 -6.92
N ILE A 155 -7.16 1.61 -7.04
CA ILE A 155 -6.39 0.90 -6.03
C ILE A 155 -5.68 1.93 -5.16
N ILE A 156 -5.86 1.83 -3.83
CA ILE A 156 -5.26 2.74 -2.86
C ILE A 156 -4.15 2.02 -2.12
N PHE A 157 -2.97 2.64 -2.08
CA PHE A 157 -1.81 2.20 -1.29
C PHE A 157 -1.63 3.15 -0.10
N GLY A 158 -1.80 2.64 1.11
CA GLY A 158 -1.61 3.43 2.34
C GLY A 158 -0.15 3.51 2.80
N SER A 159 0.16 4.53 3.57
CA SER A 159 1.44 4.72 4.28
C SER A 159 2.69 4.72 3.38
N VAL A 160 2.61 5.14 2.15
CA VAL A 160 3.76 5.27 1.24
C VAL A 160 4.61 6.45 1.67
N GLU A 161 5.93 6.26 1.77
CA GLU A 161 6.88 7.31 2.14
C GLU A 161 6.97 8.37 1.04
N GLY A 162 6.95 9.66 1.41
CA GLY A 162 6.85 10.78 0.47
C GLY A 162 7.96 10.82 -0.57
N SER A 163 9.19 10.45 -0.21
CA SER A 163 10.30 10.30 -1.17
C SER A 163 10.00 9.29 -2.28
N ILE A 164 9.29 8.22 -1.95
CA ILE A 164 8.90 7.16 -2.90
C ILE A 164 7.63 7.55 -3.65
N ALA A 165 6.66 8.14 -2.98
CA ALA A 165 5.46 8.66 -3.62
C ALA A 165 5.81 9.63 -4.75
N LYS A 166 6.72 10.56 -4.49
CA LYS A 166 7.26 11.49 -5.48
C LYS A 166 7.89 10.81 -6.70
N ILE A 167 8.65 9.72 -6.46
CA ILE A 167 9.30 8.98 -7.55
C ILE A 167 8.26 8.21 -8.37
N LEU A 168 7.31 7.54 -7.70
CA LEU A 168 6.22 6.81 -8.37
C LEU A 168 5.41 7.75 -9.27
N GLU A 169 5.00 8.88 -8.72
CA GLU A 169 4.25 9.90 -9.42
C GLU A 169 4.99 10.40 -10.66
N ALA A 170 6.26 10.78 -10.51
CA ALA A 170 7.07 11.29 -11.62
C ALA A 170 7.40 10.23 -12.69
N GLN A 171 7.35 8.93 -12.36
CA GLN A 171 7.62 7.85 -13.30
C GLN A 171 6.37 7.33 -14.01
N LEU A 172 5.23 7.35 -13.33
CA LEU A 172 4.00 6.72 -13.80
C LEU A 172 2.93 7.72 -14.23
N ASP A 173 3.05 8.99 -13.82
CA ASP A 173 2.08 10.03 -14.09
C ASP A 173 2.74 11.41 -14.33
N ASP A 174 2.08 12.50 -13.96
CA ASP A 174 2.46 13.89 -14.25
C ASP A 174 3.40 14.54 -13.22
N GLY A 175 3.63 13.88 -12.08
CA GLY A 175 4.47 14.37 -10.98
C GLY A 175 3.74 15.31 -10.01
N VAL A 176 2.41 15.43 -10.10
CA VAL A 176 1.60 16.35 -9.29
C VAL A 176 0.57 15.58 -8.46
N PRO A 177 0.66 15.56 -7.10
CA PRO A 177 -0.18 14.73 -6.24
C PRO A 177 -1.70 14.92 -6.35
N SER A 178 -2.16 16.01 -6.96
CA SER A 178 -3.57 16.38 -7.02
C SER A 178 -4.20 16.21 -8.40
N THR A 179 -3.43 15.75 -9.39
CA THR A 179 -3.89 15.59 -10.78
C THR A 179 -3.44 14.27 -11.37
N GLY A 180 -3.92 13.95 -12.57
CA GLY A 180 -3.50 12.76 -13.30
C GLY A 180 -4.23 11.47 -12.90
N LEU A 181 -3.61 10.34 -13.23
CA LEU A 181 -4.10 8.98 -12.98
C LEU A 181 -3.70 8.46 -11.60
N ILE A 182 -2.72 9.10 -10.97
CA ILE A 182 -2.29 8.82 -9.60
C ILE A 182 -2.54 10.08 -8.78
N GLN A 183 -3.30 9.97 -7.72
CA GLN A 183 -3.53 11.08 -6.81
C GLN A 183 -3.24 10.68 -5.38
N SER A 184 -2.79 11.64 -4.58
CA SER A 184 -2.31 11.33 -3.24
C SER A 184 -2.76 12.37 -2.22
N ASP A 185 -2.96 11.91 -0.99
CA ASP A 185 -3.15 12.78 0.17
C ASP A 185 -2.48 12.19 1.43
N VAL A 186 -2.27 13.01 2.43
CA VAL A 186 -1.75 12.60 3.75
C VAL A 186 -2.86 12.10 4.68
N THR A 187 -4.11 12.32 4.30
CA THR A 187 -5.30 12.01 5.11
C THR A 187 -6.07 10.84 4.51
N ALA A 188 -6.13 9.73 5.22
CA ALA A 188 -6.86 8.53 4.79
C ALA A 188 -8.35 8.82 4.47
N ALA A 189 -9.01 9.63 5.28
CA ALA A 189 -10.43 9.95 5.10
C ALA A 189 -10.74 10.68 3.78
N LEU A 190 -9.77 11.33 3.15
CA LEU A 190 -9.97 11.96 1.84
C LEU A 190 -9.98 10.94 0.71
N MET A 191 -9.48 9.72 0.96
CA MET A 191 -9.55 8.63 -0.01
C MET A 191 -10.96 8.05 -0.16
N ASP A 192 -11.88 8.36 0.78
CA ASP A 192 -13.24 7.79 0.83
C ASP A 192 -14.29 8.58 0.03
N GLY A 193 -13.88 9.51 -0.81
CA GLY A 193 -14.83 10.29 -1.59
C GLY A 193 -14.19 11.17 -2.65
N ALA A 194 -15.03 11.92 -3.35
CA ALA A 194 -14.61 12.93 -4.31
C ALA A 194 -14.15 14.19 -3.58
N ALA A 195 -12.93 14.16 -3.07
CA ALA A 195 -12.27 15.30 -2.43
C ALA A 195 -11.08 15.76 -3.26
N VAL A 196 -10.76 17.05 -3.21
CA VAL A 196 -9.51 17.54 -3.79
C VAL A 196 -8.38 17.26 -2.81
N SER A 197 -7.28 16.71 -3.29
CA SER A 197 -6.09 16.50 -2.47
C SER A 197 -5.66 17.79 -1.79
N THR A 198 -5.37 17.70 -0.48
CA THR A 198 -4.87 18.81 0.31
C THR A 198 -3.37 19.04 0.15
N VAL A 199 -2.70 18.12 -0.55
CA VAL A 199 -1.26 18.20 -0.85
C VAL A 199 -1.03 19.23 -1.96
N GLY A 200 -0.50 20.37 -1.59
CA GLY A 200 -0.32 21.54 -2.46
C GLY A 200 0.76 21.40 -3.56
N GLY A 201 0.71 20.32 -4.31
CA GLY A 201 1.55 20.11 -5.51
C GLY A 201 2.97 19.57 -5.26
N ASN A 202 3.38 19.33 -4.01
CA ASN A 202 4.70 18.77 -3.71
C ASN A 202 4.64 17.72 -2.60
N TYR A 203 5.33 16.60 -2.82
CA TYR A 203 5.57 15.60 -1.78
C TYR A 203 6.62 16.07 -0.76
N LEU A 204 6.36 15.84 0.52
CA LEU A 204 7.32 16.06 1.61
C LEU A 204 7.94 14.72 1.98
N ASP A 205 9.26 14.63 2.00
CA ASP A 205 10.01 13.37 2.22
C ASP A 205 9.75 12.72 3.59
N ASN A 206 9.36 13.51 4.59
CA ASN A 206 9.09 13.07 5.96
C ASN A 206 7.62 12.70 6.23
N GLU A 207 6.75 12.87 5.26
CA GLU A 207 5.34 12.54 5.36
C GLU A 207 5.06 11.14 4.78
N ARG A 208 3.87 10.60 5.12
CA ARG A 208 3.35 9.37 4.53
C ARG A 208 2.07 9.68 3.78
N TYR A 209 1.94 9.08 2.61
CA TYR A 209 0.87 9.35 1.67
C TYR A 209 0.00 8.12 1.46
N PHE A 210 -1.26 8.39 1.22
CA PHE A 210 -2.20 7.47 0.62
C PHE A 210 -2.23 7.81 -0.88
N MET A 211 -1.96 6.81 -1.71
CA MET A 211 -1.88 6.98 -3.16
C MET A 211 -2.98 6.19 -3.83
N ALA A 212 -3.85 6.86 -4.58
CA ALA A 212 -4.91 6.26 -5.38
C ALA A 212 -4.45 6.17 -6.84
N PHE A 213 -4.52 4.97 -7.41
CA PHE A 213 -4.17 4.65 -8.79
C PHE A 213 -5.44 4.32 -9.56
N ASP A 214 -5.70 5.03 -10.66
CA ASP A 214 -6.76 4.72 -11.61
C ASP A 214 -6.50 3.39 -12.34
N ILE A 215 -7.55 2.56 -12.63
CA ILE A 215 -7.42 1.23 -13.23
C ILE A 215 -8.48 0.90 -14.28
#